data_3a095f7e542fbd6462e016fd2dce87f6
#
_entry.id   3a095f7e542fbd6462e016fd2dce87f6
#
_cell.length_a   1.000
_cell.length_b   1.000
_cell.length_c   1.000
_cell.angle_alpha   90.00
_cell.angle_beta   90.00
_cell.angle_gamma   90.00
#
_symmetry.space_group_name_H-M   'P 1'
#
loop_
_entity.id
_entity.type
_entity.pdbx_description
1 polymer ?
#
loop_
_entity_poly.entity_id
_entity_poly.type
_entity_poly.pdbx_seq_one_letter_code
_entity_poly.pdbx_strand_id
1 'polypeptide(L)'
;AVITDSNSGITQKQAERYGVVVVPMPFLIAGETYFEDVTLTHDAFFARLQEDVDISTSQPSPETVMEIWDKALETSEEIVYIPMSSGLSGSCQTAIMLADDYDGKVQVVNNQRISVTQKQSVLDALTLADRGWSAKQIKEKLEEEKLESSIYIMLDTLKYLKKGGRITPAVAALGTALRLKPVLQIQGEKLDAFTVAKTSKRGISKMLDAMQDDIEKRFGGIENVHMEVAHTCN
;
A
#
# COMPACT_ATOMS: atom_id res chain seq x y z
N ALA A 1 -15.60 6.40 11.01
CA ALA A 1 -14.74 6.97 9.97
C ALA A 1 -13.86 5.89 9.33
N VAL A 2 -13.51 6.05 8.06
CA VAL A 2 -12.51 5.21 7.37
C VAL A 2 -11.26 6.05 7.13
N ILE A 3 -10.11 5.55 7.58
CA ILE A 3 -8.80 6.21 7.48
C ILE A 3 -7.82 5.25 6.82
N THR A 4 -6.93 5.76 5.99
CA THR A 4 -5.82 5.01 5.37
C THR A 4 -4.55 5.85 5.33
N ASP A 5 -3.45 5.33 4.79
CA ASP A 5 -2.25 6.11 4.52
C ASP A 5 -2.04 6.38 3.02
N SER A 6 -1.10 7.26 2.67
CA SER A 6 -0.86 7.66 1.27
C SER A 6 -0.35 6.53 0.38
N ASN A 7 0.09 5.38 0.95
CA ASN A 7 0.48 4.21 0.15
C ASN A 7 -0.71 3.51 -0.51
N SER A 8 -1.95 3.84 -0.13
CA SER A 8 -3.17 3.43 -0.85
C SER A 8 -3.25 4.03 -2.26
N GLY A 9 -2.47 5.07 -2.55
CA GLY A 9 -2.57 5.84 -3.80
C GLY A 9 -3.82 6.72 -3.89
N ILE A 10 -4.58 6.85 -2.79
CA ILE A 10 -5.71 7.79 -2.71
C ILE A 10 -5.15 9.19 -2.51
N THR A 11 -5.33 10.06 -3.49
CA THR A 11 -4.94 11.47 -3.40
C THR A 11 -5.83 12.24 -2.42
N GLN A 12 -5.36 13.39 -1.89
CA GLN A 12 -6.18 14.23 -1.00
C GLN A 12 -7.52 14.62 -1.63
N LYS A 13 -7.52 14.93 -2.93
CA LYS A 13 -8.76 15.21 -3.68
C LYS A 13 -9.71 14.01 -3.77
N GLN A 14 -9.18 12.80 -3.92
CA GLN A 14 -10.00 11.59 -3.90
C GLN A 14 -10.50 11.29 -2.48
N ALA A 15 -9.69 11.54 -1.45
CA ALA A 15 -10.06 11.39 -0.06
C ALA A 15 -11.30 12.25 0.30
N GLU A 16 -11.29 13.53 -0.09
CA GLU A 16 -12.46 14.40 0.08
C GLU A 16 -13.70 13.85 -0.61
N ARG A 17 -13.56 13.34 -1.83
CA ARG A 17 -14.67 12.77 -2.61
C ARG A 17 -15.23 11.48 -1.98
N TYR A 18 -14.38 10.65 -1.42
CA TYR A 18 -14.78 9.39 -0.78
C TYR A 18 -15.23 9.57 0.67
N GLY A 19 -15.01 10.73 1.27
CA GLY A 19 -15.26 10.97 2.69
C GLY A 19 -14.32 10.18 3.61
N VAL A 20 -13.07 9.95 3.17
CA VAL A 20 -12.05 9.26 3.94
C VAL A 20 -10.92 10.20 4.34
N VAL A 21 -10.14 9.82 5.34
CA VAL A 21 -8.95 10.56 5.75
C VAL A 21 -7.71 9.80 5.30
N VAL A 22 -6.74 10.49 4.70
CA VAL A 22 -5.45 9.92 4.28
C VAL A 22 -4.34 10.48 5.15
N VAL A 23 -3.70 9.61 5.94
CA VAL A 23 -2.50 9.92 6.72
C VAL A 23 -1.33 10.05 5.74
N PRO A 24 -0.70 11.23 5.61
CA PRO A 24 0.42 11.39 4.69
C PRO A 24 1.66 10.70 5.25
N MET A 25 2.26 9.82 4.43
CA MET A 25 3.52 9.17 4.78
C MET A 25 4.68 10.13 4.54
N PRO A 26 5.56 10.32 5.53
CA PRO A 26 6.72 11.19 5.37
C PRO A 26 7.82 10.50 4.56
N PHE A 27 8.51 11.29 3.77
CA PHE A 27 9.76 10.90 3.15
C PHE A 27 10.78 12.04 3.22
N LEU A 28 12.06 11.68 3.22
CA LEU A 28 13.15 12.62 3.37
C LEU A 28 13.90 12.73 2.04
N ILE A 29 14.16 13.96 1.61
CA ILE A 29 15.02 14.27 0.47
C ILE A 29 16.14 15.17 0.99
N ALA A 30 17.39 14.73 0.89
CA ALA A 30 18.55 15.48 1.36
C ALA A 30 18.44 15.95 2.84
N GLY A 31 17.74 15.17 3.69
CA GLY A 31 17.54 15.46 5.11
C GLY A 31 16.32 16.33 5.43
N GLU A 32 15.60 16.85 4.44
CA GLU A 32 14.36 17.59 4.61
C GLU A 32 13.15 16.67 4.48
N THR A 33 12.13 16.87 5.35
CA THR A 33 10.91 16.05 5.36
C THR A 33 9.87 16.61 4.42
N TYR A 34 9.31 15.74 3.61
CA TYR A 34 8.21 16.02 2.68
C TYR A 34 7.07 15.03 2.87
N PHE A 35 5.87 15.43 2.41
CA PHE A 35 4.66 14.62 2.41
C PHE A 35 4.06 14.63 1.01
N GLU A 36 3.77 13.44 0.49
CA GLU A 36 3.20 13.24 -0.85
C GLU A 36 1.86 13.97 -0.99
N ASP A 37 1.67 14.67 -2.12
CA ASP A 37 0.49 15.48 -2.43
C ASP A 37 0.18 16.62 -1.44
N VAL A 38 1.01 16.83 -0.42
CA VAL A 38 0.85 17.90 0.58
C VAL A 38 1.94 18.96 0.42
N THR A 39 3.22 18.56 0.50
CA THR A 39 4.36 19.48 0.41
C THR A 39 5.23 19.26 -0.82
N LEU A 40 5.05 18.17 -1.55
CA LEU A 40 5.76 17.86 -2.78
C LEU A 40 4.83 17.17 -3.78
N THR A 41 4.82 17.67 -5.02
CA THR A 41 4.08 17.05 -6.12
C THR A 41 4.81 15.81 -6.66
N HIS A 42 4.07 14.91 -7.29
CA HIS A 42 4.61 13.72 -7.94
C HIS A 42 5.74 14.04 -8.95
N ASP A 43 5.52 15.04 -9.81
CA ASP A 43 6.53 15.45 -10.81
C ASP A 43 7.81 15.99 -10.17
N ALA A 44 7.69 16.79 -9.10
CA ALA A 44 8.83 17.29 -8.35
C ALA A 44 9.59 16.17 -7.64
N PHE A 45 8.89 15.15 -7.11
CA PHE A 45 9.52 13.96 -6.53
C PHE A 45 10.34 13.19 -7.56
N PHE A 46 9.78 12.91 -8.76
CA PHE A 46 10.51 12.19 -9.80
C PHE A 46 11.69 12.98 -10.36
N ALA A 47 11.58 14.31 -10.45
CA ALA A 47 12.71 15.16 -10.82
C ALA A 47 13.87 15.01 -9.81
N ARG A 48 13.58 15.06 -8.51
CA ARG A 48 14.58 14.84 -7.45
C ARG A 48 15.18 13.43 -7.49
N LEU A 49 14.35 12.42 -7.79
CA LEU A 49 14.83 11.04 -7.89
C LEU A 49 15.87 10.86 -9.02
N GLN A 50 15.72 11.62 -10.13
CA GLN A 50 16.68 11.63 -11.24
C GLN A 50 17.99 12.32 -10.90
N GLU A 51 18.01 13.26 -9.97
CA GLU A 51 19.21 13.96 -9.49
C GLU A 51 20.09 13.08 -8.59
N ASP A 52 19.71 11.83 -8.33
CA ASP A 52 20.40 10.86 -7.45
C ASP A 52 20.64 11.37 -6.01
N VAL A 53 19.78 12.27 -5.54
CA VAL A 53 19.81 12.77 -4.16
C VAL A 53 19.48 11.67 -3.16
N ASP A 54 19.88 11.87 -1.92
CA ASP A 54 19.55 10.93 -0.85
C ASP A 54 18.05 11.00 -0.52
N ILE A 55 17.33 9.89 -0.77
CA ILE A 55 15.90 9.75 -0.47
C ILE A 55 15.72 8.55 0.45
N SER A 56 14.98 8.76 1.53
CA SER A 56 14.55 7.71 2.45
C SER A 56 13.08 7.91 2.84
N THR A 57 12.47 6.87 3.40
CA THR A 57 11.07 6.89 3.85
C THR A 57 11.00 6.62 5.34
N SER A 58 9.98 7.17 6.00
CA SER A 58 9.69 6.96 7.41
C SER A 58 8.20 6.63 7.60
N GLN A 59 7.85 6.09 8.75
CA GLN A 59 6.45 6.05 9.19
C GLN A 59 6.03 7.44 9.71
N PRO A 60 4.72 7.76 9.75
CA PRO A 60 4.23 8.96 10.42
C PRO A 60 4.54 8.90 11.92
N SER A 61 4.68 10.04 12.57
CA SER A 61 4.88 10.06 14.01
C SER A 61 3.62 9.55 14.73
N PRO A 62 3.77 8.88 15.89
CA PRO A 62 2.63 8.50 16.72
C PRO A 62 1.67 9.67 16.99
N GLU A 63 2.22 10.85 17.32
CA GLU A 63 1.43 12.06 17.57
C GLU A 63 0.57 12.43 16.37
N THR A 64 1.13 12.46 15.15
CA THR A 64 0.37 12.76 13.92
C THR A 64 -0.78 11.79 13.70
N VAL A 65 -0.54 10.49 13.94
CA VAL A 65 -1.58 9.47 13.79
C VAL A 65 -2.70 9.66 14.81
N MET A 66 -2.34 9.88 16.08
CA MET A 66 -3.30 10.10 17.16
C MET A 66 -4.11 11.39 16.97
N GLU A 67 -3.48 12.50 16.59
CA GLU A 67 -4.17 13.77 16.28
C GLU A 67 -5.23 13.59 15.18
N ILE A 68 -4.92 12.80 14.14
CA ILE A 68 -5.88 12.49 13.06
C ILE A 68 -7.03 11.63 13.59
N TRP A 69 -6.76 10.64 14.44
CA TRP A 69 -7.80 9.79 15.04
C TRP A 69 -8.67 10.58 16.00
N ASP A 70 -8.09 11.40 16.87
CA ASP A 70 -8.82 12.25 17.82
C ASP A 70 -9.77 13.18 17.09
N LYS A 71 -9.29 13.83 16.04
CA LYS A 71 -10.12 14.70 15.21
C LYS A 71 -11.25 13.93 14.50
N ALA A 72 -11.00 12.71 14.03
CA ALA A 72 -12.03 11.89 13.39
C ALA A 72 -13.09 11.43 14.41
N LEU A 73 -12.71 11.16 15.65
CA LEU A 73 -13.61 10.77 16.73
C LEU A 73 -14.46 11.93 17.26
N GLU A 74 -14.18 13.19 16.92
CA GLU A 74 -15.08 14.32 17.22
C GLU A 74 -16.43 14.19 16.47
N THR A 75 -16.43 13.51 15.30
CA THR A 75 -17.60 13.40 14.42
C THR A 75 -18.01 11.97 14.11
N SER A 76 -17.26 10.97 14.58
CA SER A 76 -17.50 9.56 14.33
C SER A 76 -17.36 8.75 15.61
N GLU A 77 -18.19 7.72 15.78
CA GLU A 77 -18.17 6.87 16.98
C GLU A 77 -16.98 5.89 16.96
N GLU A 78 -16.61 5.42 15.76
CA GLU A 78 -15.56 4.41 15.55
C GLU A 78 -14.70 4.76 14.33
N ILE A 79 -13.49 4.24 14.31
CA ILE A 79 -12.52 4.35 13.21
C ILE A 79 -12.13 2.97 12.71
N VAL A 80 -12.12 2.80 11.38
CA VAL A 80 -11.39 1.73 10.68
C VAL A 80 -10.16 2.35 10.05
N TYR A 81 -8.97 2.02 10.58
CA TYR A 81 -7.70 2.48 10.02
C TYR A 81 -7.04 1.37 9.22
N ILE A 82 -6.80 1.62 7.93
CA ILE A 82 -6.25 0.66 6.95
C ILE A 82 -4.86 1.13 6.50
N PRO A 83 -3.80 0.87 7.26
CA PRO A 83 -2.42 1.19 6.86
C PRO A 83 -1.89 0.20 5.82
N MET A 84 -0.76 0.55 5.20
CA MET A 84 -0.03 -0.39 4.35
C MET A 84 0.44 -1.63 5.11
N SER A 85 0.70 -2.70 4.35
CA SER A 85 1.16 -4.00 4.88
C SER A 85 2.23 -3.88 5.97
N SER A 86 2.02 -4.60 7.08
CA SER A 86 2.99 -4.74 8.17
C SER A 86 4.35 -5.32 7.74
N GLY A 87 4.39 -6.07 6.64
CA GLY A 87 5.64 -6.61 6.09
C GLY A 87 6.46 -5.61 5.28
N LEU A 88 5.89 -4.43 4.97
CA LEU A 88 6.56 -3.37 4.21
C LEU A 88 6.87 -2.14 5.07
N SER A 89 6.14 -1.91 6.16
CA SER A 89 6.36 -0.80 7.09
C SER A 89 5.99 -1.18 8.52
N GLY A 90 6.73 -0.66 9.50
CA GLY A 90 6.39 -0.74 10.92
C GLY A 90 5.17 0.11 11.31
N SER A 91 4.66 0.97 10.43
CA SER A 91 3.54 1.88 10.71
C SER A 91 2.27 1.14 11.15
N CYS A 92 1.97 -0.01 10.54
CA CYS A 92 0.82 -0.84 10.93
C CYS A 92 0.96 -1.34 12.38
N GLN A 93 2.12 -1.87 12.74
CA GLN A 93 2.36 -2.37 14.10
C GLN A 93 2.33 -1.24 15.13
N THR A 94 2.92 -0.09 14.81
CA THR A 94 2.83 1.11 15.66
C THR A 94 1.37 1.53 15.86
N ALA A 95 0.58 1.57 14.79
CA ALA A 95 -0.84 1.92 14.87
C ALA A 95 -1.65 0.93 15.73
N ILE A 96 -1.37 -0.38 15.63
CA ILE A 96 -2.02 -1.40 16.48
C ILE A 96 -1.74 -1.10 17.96
N MET A 97 -0.49 -0.78 18.32
CA MET A 97 -0.13 -0.43 19.71
C MET A 97 -0.82 0.85 20.18
N LEU A 98 -0.90 1.87 19.34
CA LEU A 98 -1.59 3.13 19.68
C LEU A 98 -3.10 2.93 19.85
N ALA A 99 -3.70 2.02 19.09
CA ALA A 99 -5.14 1.76 19.16
C ALA A 99 -5.59 1.16 20.50
N ASP A 100 -4.67 0.55 21.27
CA ASP A 100 -4.96 0.02 22.61
C ASP A 100 -5.42 1.13 23.58
N ASP A 101 -5.02 2.39 23.35
CA ASP A 101 -5.40 3.54 24.19
C ASP A 101 -6.81 4.10 23.83
N TYR A 102 -7.49 3.54 22.82
CA TYR A 102 -8.77 4.05 22.32
C TYR A 102 -9.98 3.20 22.70
N ASP A 103 -9.87 2.31 23.68
CA ASP A 103 -10.99 1.49 24.21
C ASP A 103 -11.81 0.76 23.11
N GLY A 104 -11.13 0.31 22.05
CA GLY A 104 -11.75 -0.41 20.94
C GLY A 104 -12.45 0.47 19.91
N LYS A 105 -12.47 1.79 20.05
CA LYS A 105 -13.04 2.71 19.05
C LYS A 105 -12.22 2.80 17.78
N VAL A 106 -10.92 2.50 17.84
CA VAL A 106 -10.02 2.47 16.68
C VAL A 106 -9.68 1.02 16.34
N GLN A 107 -10.06 0.59 15.17
CA GLN A 107 -9.78 -0.75 14.64
C GLN A 107 -8.75 -0.65 13.52
N VAL A 108 -7.53 -1.10 13.80
CA VAL A 108 -6.43 -1.13 12.82
C VAL A 108 -6.48 -2.43 12.03
N VAL A 109 -6.54 -2.34 10.70
CA VAL A 109 -6.66 -3.48 9.79
C VAL A 109 -5.28 -3.85 9.24
N ASN A 110 -4.80 -5.04 9.56
CA ASN A 110 -3.59 -5.60 8.96
C ASN A 110 -3.93 -6.63 7.88
N ASN A 111 -4.49 -6.18 6.78
CA ASN A 111 -4.83 -7.07 5.66
C ASN A 111 -3.72 -7.24 4.63
N GLN A 112 -2.51 -6.79 4.95
CA GLN A 112 -1.28 -7.04 4.18
C GLN A 112 -1.32 -6.50 2.74
N ARG A 113 -2.06 -5.42 2.51
CA ARG A 113 -2.23 -4.79 1.20
C ARG A 113 -1.45 -3.49 1.07
N ILE A 114 -1.24 -3.05 -0.15
CA ILE A 114 -0.60 -1.78 -0.52
C ILE A 114 -1.12 -1.31 -1.88
N SER A 115 -0.95 -0.03 -2.21
CA SER A 115 -1.30 0.52 -3.52
C SER A 115 -2.78 0.27 -3.88
N VAL A 116 -3.06 -0.12 -5.10
CA VAL A 116 -4.43 -0.33 -5.61
C VAL A 116 -5.23 -1.35 -4.79
N THR A 117 -4.59 -2.38 -4.22
CA THR A 117 -5.29 -3.35 -3.37
C THR A 117 -5.63 -2.77 -1.99
N GLN A 118 -4.79 -1.90 -1.43
CA GLN A 118 -5.12 -1.14 -0.21
C GLN A 118 -6.24 -0.14 -0.47
N LYS A 119 -6.22 0.57 -1.59
CA LYS A 119 -7.33 1.43 -2.04
C LYS A 119 -8.65 0.65 -2.14
N GLN A 120 -8.62 -0.55 -2.74
CA GLN A 120 -9.81 -1.40 -2.81
C GLN A 120 -10.33 -1.73 -1.41
N SER A 121 -9.46 -2.05 -0.45
CA SER A 121 -9.87 -2.30 0.94
C SER A 121 -10.55 -1.09 1.57
N VAL A 122 -10.14 0.13 1.23
CA VAL A 122 -10.82 1.36 1.69
C VAL A 122 -12.23 1.45 1.11
N LEU A 123 -12.40 1.16 -0.19
CA LEU A 123 -13.71 1.17 -0.84
C LEU A 123 -14.64 0.07 -0.29
N ASP A 124 -14.07 -1.11 -0.01
CA ASP A 124 -14.79 -2.21 0.63
C ASP A 124 -15.24 -1.82 2.05
N ALA A 125 -14.35 -1.19 2.84
CA ALA A 125 -14.67 -0.69 4.18
C ALA A 125 -15.82 0.34 4.16
N LEU A 126 -15.81 1.27 3.20
CA LEU A 126 -16.89 2.24 3.03
C LEU A 126 -18.22 1.53 2.71
N THR A 127 -18.18 0.56 1.79
CA THR A 127 -19.37 -0.22 1.41
C THR A 127 -19.96 -1.00 2.60
N LEU A 128 -19.09 -1.57 3.44
CA LEU A 128 -19.52 -2.29 4.65
C LEU A 128 -20.06 -1.33 5.71
N ALA A 129 -19.42 -0.17 5.90
CA ALA A 129 -19.89 0.87 6.81
C ALA A 129 -21.28 1.41 6.40
N ASP A 130 -21.50 1.65 5.12
CA ASP A 130 -22.82 2.07 4.58
C ASP A 130 -23.91 1.02 4.82
N ARG A 131 -23.53 -0.26 4.99
CA ARG A 131 -24.45 -1.35 5.37
C ARG A 131 -24.62 -1.49 6.90
N GLY A 132 -24.03 -0.59 7.69
CA GLY A 132 -24.14 -0.55 9.14
C GLY A 132 -23.22 -1.52 9.89
N TRP A 133 -22.14 -1.99 9.28
CA TRP A 133 -21.15 -2.82 9.96
C TRP A 133 -20.32 -1.97 10.93
N SER A 134 -20.02 -2.51 12.12
CA SER A 134 -19.12 -1.88 13.08
C SER A 134 -17.67 -1.92 12.58
N ALA A 135 -16.82 -1.03 13.09
CA ALA A 135 -15.40 -1.01 12.76
C ALA A 135 -14.71 -2.37 12.99
N LYS A 136 -15.08 -3.06 14.08
CA LYS A 136 -14.59 -4.39 14.40
C LYS A 136 -14.98 -5.43 13.35
N GLN A 137 -16.24 -5.46 12.91
CA GLN A 137 -16.70 -6.39 11.88
C GLN A 137 -16.01 -6.14 10.54
N ILE A 138 -15.82 -4.87 10.17
CA ILE A 138 -15.10 -4.48 8.95
C ILE A 138 -13.64 -4.95 9.03
N LYS A 139 -12.96 -4.72 10.15
CA LYS A 139 -11.61 -5.20 10.37
C LYS A 139 -11.52 -6.71 10.20
N GLU A 140 -12.35 -7.48 10.90
CA GLU A 140 -12.36 -8.94 10.85
C GLU A 140 -12.56 -9.43 9.41
N LYS A 141 -13.48 -8.83 8.66
CA LYS A 141 -13.74 -9.18 7.26
C LYS A 141 -12.55 -8.91 6.35
N LEU A 142 -11.96 -7.73 6.42
CA LEU A 142 -10.82 -7.36 5.60
C LEU A 142 -9.57 -8.18 5.91
N GLU A 143 -9.37 -8.58 7.17
CA GLU A 143 -8.26 -9.44 7.57
C GLU A 143 -8.48 -10.91 7.18
N GLU A 144 -9.73 -11.41 7.19
CA GLU A 144 -10.11 -12.71 6.64
C GLU A 144 -9.72 -12.81 5.16
N GLU A 145 -10.00 -11.75 4.39
CA GLU A 145 -9.77 -11.68 2.95
C GLU A 145 -8.35 -11.21 2.56
N LYS A 146 -7.40 -11.18 3.49
CA LYS A 146 -6.05 -10.66 3.23
C LYS A 146 -5.32 -11.35 2.08
N LEU A 147 -5.60 -12.62 1.83
CA LEU A 147 -4.98 -13.40 0.75
C LEU A 147 -5.78 -13.37 -0.56
N GLU A 148 -6.98 -12.75 -0.56
CA GLU A 148 -7.81 -12.59 -1.76
C GLU A 148 -7.33 -11.41 -2.62
N SER A 149 -6.02 -11.30 -2.79
CA SER A 149 -5.41 -10.30 -3.65
C SER A 149 -4.05 -10.76 -4.17
N SER A 150 -3.67 -10.23 -5.32
CA SER A 150 -2.34 -10.40 -5.91
C SER A 150 -1.88 -9.11 -6.54
N ILE A 151 -0.61 -8.78 -6.37
CA ILE A 151 0.04 -7.69 -7.11
C ILE A 151 1.25 -8.28 -7.82
N TYR A 152 1.39 -7.98 -9.10
CA TYR A 152 2.59 -8.27 -9.90
C TYR A 152 3.22 -6.96 -10.32
N ILE A 153 4.52 -6.80 -10.08
CA ILE A 153 5.24 -5.55 -10.28
C ILE A 153 6.48 -5.80 -11.14
N MET A 154 6.53 -5.22 -12.34
CA MET A 154 7.74 -5.22 -13.14
C MET A 154 8.55 -3.95 -12.85
N LEU A 155 9.82 -4.11 -12.55
CA LEU A 155 10.71 -3.00 -12.20
C LEU A 155 11.85 -2.85 -13.22
N ASP A 156 12.29 -1.61 -13.41
CA ASP A 156 13.51 -1.31 -14.17
C ASP A 156 14.77 -1.49 -13.35
N THR A 157 14.66 -1.30 -12.03
CA THR A 157 15.78 -1.42 -11.11
C THR A 157 15.32 -1.81 -9.71
N LEU A 158 16.12 -2.58 -9.00
CA LEU A 158 15.95 -2.90 -7.58
C LEU A 158 16.71 -1.93 -6.65
N LYS A 159 17.39 -0.91 -7.20
CA LYS A 159 18.23 0.04 -6.45
C LYS A 159 17.50 0.63 -5.25
N TYR A 160 16.28 1.14 -5.46
CA TYR A 160 15.52 1.84 -4.43
C TYR A 160 14.95 0.90 -3.37
N LEU A 161 14.49 -0.28 -3.75
CA LEU A 161 14.05 -1.31 -2.81
C LEU A 161 15.20 -1.79 -1.92
N LYS A 162 16.39 -1.98 -2.52
CA LYS A 162 17.60 -2.35 -1.78
C LYS A 162 17.99 -1.24 -0.81
N LYS A 163 18.03 0.02 -1.26
CA LYS A 163 18.36 1.18 -0.42
C LYS A 163 17.37 1.33 0.74
N GLY A 164 16.09 1.13 0.48
CA GLY A 164 15.03 1.20 1.49
C GLY A 164 14.97 0.00 2.45
N GLY A 165 15.72 -1.08 2.21
CA GLY A 165 15.68 -2.27 3.04
C GLY A 165 14.40 -3.12 2.88
N ARG A 166 13.56 -2.87 1.87
CA ARG A 166 12.32 -3.63 1.56
C ARG A 166 12.58 -4.69 0.50
N ILE A 167 13.74 -5.31 0.57
CA ILE A 167 14.16 -6.36 -0.35
C ILE A 167 14.39 -7.66 0.42
N THR A 168 13.73 -8.73 0.00
CA THR A 168 14.01 -10.07 0.55
C THR A 168 15.31 -10.63 -0.05
N PRO A 169 15.98 -11.60 0.60
CA PRO A 169 17.15 -12.26 0.02
C PRO A 169 16.89 -12.84 -1.37
N ALA A 170 15.68 -13.38 -1.60
CA ALA A 170 15.26 -13.91 -2.89
C ALA A 170 15.17 -12.82 -3.96
N VAL A 171 14.61 -11.65 -3.64
CA VAL A 171 14.55 -10.49 -4.53
C VAL A 171 15.95 -9.92 -4.77
N ALA A 172 16.80 -9.85 -3.75
CA ALA A 172 18.18 -9.37 -3.89
C ALA A 172 18.99 -10.24 -4.87
N ALA A 173 18.75 -11.55 -4.88
CA ALA A 173 19.39 -12.49 -5.80
C ALA A 173 19.02 -12.26 -7.28
N LEU A 174 17.85 -11.67 -7.57
CA LEU A 174 17.45 -11.31 -8.93
C LEU A 174 18.20 -10.10 -9.48
N GLY A 175 18.70 -9.23 -8.61
CA GLY A 175 19.18 -7.88 -8.96
C GLY A 175 20.60 -7.76 -9.50
N THR A 176 21.35 -8.85 -9.65
CA THR A 176 22.77 -8.79 -10.06
C THR A 176 22.98 -8.82 -11.57
N ALA A 177 21.96 -9.12 -12.35
CA ALA A 177 22.10 -9.26 -13.80
C ALA A 177 21.72 -7.97 -14.54
N LEU A 178 22.69 -7.32 -15.14
CA LEU A 178 22.51 -6.15 -16.01
C LEU A 178 21.50 -6.42 -17.13
N ARG A 179 20.58 -5.48 -17.35
CA ARG A 179 19.57 -5.50 -18.43
C ARG A 179 18.44 -6.52 -18.28
N LEU A 180 18.22 -7.07 -17.09
CA LEU A 180 17.03 -7.89 -16.84
C LEU A 180 15.93 -7.05 -16.19
N LYS A 181 14.69 -7.45 -16.44
CA LYS A 181 13.48 -6.86 -15.85
C LYS A 181 12.98 -7.81 -14.74
N PRO A 182 13.25 -7.53 -13.47
CA PRO A 182 12.68 -8.29 -12.38
C PRO A 182 11.18 -8.07 -12.31
N VAL A 183 10.45 -9.16 -12.13
CA VAL A 183 9.03 -9.16 -11.82
C VAL A 183 8.87 -9.70 -10.42
N LEU A 184 8.28 -8.92 -9.55
CA LEU A 184 8.01 -9.23 -8.16
C LEU A 184 6.53 -9.47 -7.96
N GLN A 185 6.17 -10.10 -6.84
CA GLN A 185 4.77 -10.31 -6.44
C GLN A 185 4.55 -9.93 -4.99
N ILE A 186 3.31 -9.56 -4.67
CA ILE A 186 2.80 -9.47 -3.31
C ILE A 186 1.53 -10.33 -3.26
N GLN A 187 1.62 -11.42 -2.49
CA GLN A 187 0.51 -12.32 -2.17
C GLN A 187 0.56 -12.58 -0.66
N GLY A 188 0.16 -11.60 0.12
CA GLY A 188 0.31 -11.56 1.57
C GLY A 188 1.27 -10.44 2.00
N GLU A 189 2.07 -10.66 3.02
CA GLU A 189 2.75 -9.62 3.79
C GLU A 189 3.91 -8.93 3.05
N LYS A 190 4.67 -9.68 2.24
CA LYS A 190 5.97 -9.23 1.72
C LYS A 190 6.04 -9.15 0.21
N LEU A 191 7.00 -8.36 -0.25
CA LEU A 191 7.38 -8.28 -1.64
C LEU A 191 8.36 -9.41 -1.97
N ASP A 192 7.91 -10.38 -2.76
CA ASP A 192 8.69 -11.56 -3.12
C ASP A 192 9.12 -11.57 -4.59
N ALA A 193 10.13 -12.41 -4.88
CA ALA A 193 10.57 -12.66 -6.23
C ALA A 193 9.57 -13.56 -6.96
N PHE A 194 9.08 -13.13 -8.13
CA PHE A 194 8.24 -13.95 -8.98
C PHE A 194 9.04 -14.51 -10.15
N THR A 195 9.59 -13.65 -11.00
CA THR A 195 10.36 -14.09 -12.16
C THR A 195 11.30 -12.98 -12.66
N VAL A 196 12.10 -13.30 -13.67
CA VAL A 196 12.93 -12.34 -14.39
C VAL A 196 12.66 -12.44 -15.88
N ALA A 197 12.59 -11.31 -16.56
CA ALA A 197 12.41 -11.22 -18.00
C ALA A 197 13.57 -10.49 -18.67
N LYS A 198 13.87 -10.86 -19.94
CA LYS A 198 14.91 -10.18 -20.72
C LYS A 198 14.43 -8.87 -21.36
N THR A 199 13.12 -8.68 -21.46
CA THR A 199 12.49 -7.50 -22.06
C THR A 199 11.20 -7.16 -21.33
N SER A 200 10.79 -5.89 -21.36
CA SER A 200 9.51 -5.45 -20.78
C SER A 200 8.32 -6.22 -21.35
N LYS A 201 8.29 -6.44 -22.67
CA LYS A 201 7.23 -7.22 -23.34
C LYS A 201 7.10 -8.63 -22.75
N ARG A 202 8.22 -9.33 -22.52
CA ARG A 202 8.19 -10.66 -21.88
C ARG A 202 7.81 -10.60 -20.40
N GLY A 203 8.21 -9.55 -19.69
CA GLY A 203 7.81 -9.34 -18.31
C GLY A 203 6.30 -9.16 -18.20
N ILE A 204 5.73 -8.28 -19.01
CA ILE A 204 4.27 -8.06 -19.08
C ILE A 204 3.53 -9.36 -19.42
N SER A 205 4.00 -10.11 -20.43
CA SER A 205 3.37 -11.40 -20.78
C SER A 205 3.32 -12.34 -19.56
N LYS A 206 4.44 -12.50 -18.84
CA LYS A 206 4.50 -13.34 -17.64
C LYS A 206 3.58 -12.86 -16.51
N MET A 207 3.42 -11.53 -16.35
CA MET A 207 2.46 -10.97 -15.41
C MET A 207 1.02 -11.31 -15.80
N LEU A 208 0.68 -11.17 -17.05
CA LEU A 208 -0.66 -11.51 -17.56
C LEU A 208 -0.97 -13.01 -17.42
N ASP A 209 0.00 -13.88 -17.74
CA ASP A 209 -0.14 -15.33 -17.56
C ASP A 209 -0.40 -15.67 -16.07
N ALA A 210 0.35 -15.05 -15.16
CA ALA A 210 0.18 -15.24 -13.72
C ALA A 210 -1.17 -14.70 -13.21
N MET A 211 -1.62 -13.55 -13.70
CA MET A 211 -2.93 -12.99 -13.37
C MET A 211 -4.07 -13.89 -13.86
N GLN A 212 -3.95 -14.45 -15.05
CA GLN A 212 -4.92 -15.42 -15.58
C GLN A 212 -4.96 -16.67 -14.71
N ASP A 213 -3.81 -17.19 -14.31
CA ASP A 213 -3.71 -18.35 -13.40
C ASP A 213 -4.37 -18.06 -12.03
N ASP A 214 -4.16 -16.87 -11.47
CA ASP A 214 -4.80 -16.46 -10.21
C ASP A 214 -6.33 -16.36 -10.36
N ILE A 215 -6.81 -15.75 -11.45
CA ILE A 215 -8.25 -15.63 -11.74
C ILE A 215 -8.90 -17.03 -11.79
N GLU A 216 -8.28 -17.98 -12.49
CA GLU A 216 -8.84 -19.31 -12.68
C GLU A 216 -8.70 -20.21 -11.43
N LYS A 217 -7.52 -20.17 -10.78
CA LYS A 217 -7.15 -21.16 -9.74
C LYS A 217 -7.38 -20.68 -8.31
N ARG A 218 -7.37 -19.35 -8.08
CA ARG A 218 -7.49 -18.78 -6.73
C ARG A 218 -8.80 -18.04 -6.52
N PHE A 219 -9.27 -17.29 -7.53
CA PHE A 219 -10.41 -16.39 -7.37
C PHE A 219 -11.70 -16.93 -8.00
N GLY A 220 -11.65 -18.11 -8.63
CA GLY A 220 -12.84 -18.82 -9.10
C GLY A 220 -13.53 -18.22 -10.33
N GLY A 221 -12.89 -17.30 -11.05
CA GLY A 221 -13.37 -16.71 -12.29
C GLY A 221 -13.23 -15.19 -12.35
N ILE A 222 -13.29 -14.66 -13.58
CA ILE A 222 -13.10 -13.21 -13.83
C ILE A 222 -14.21 -12.35 -13.21
N GLU A 223 -15.40 -12.90 -13.03
CA GLU A 223 -16.55 -12.24 -12.42
C GLU A 223 -16.34 -11.89 -10.94
N ASN A 224 -15.38 -12.54 -10.29
CA ASN A 224 -15.03 -12.33 -8.89
C ASN A 224 -13.85 -11.37 -8.71
N VAL A 225 -13.27 -10.84 -9.80
CA VAL A 225 -12.03 -10.09 -9.74
C VAL A 225 -12.22 -8.64 -10.12
N HIS A 226 -11.79 -7.74 -9.25
CA HIS A 226 -11.53 -6.34 -9.59
C HIS A 226 -10.05 -6.18 -9.96
N MET A 227 -9.76 -5.63 -11.13
CA MET A 227 -8.42 -5.45 -11.65
C MET A 227 -8.08 -3.98 -11.83
N GLU A 228 -6.96 -3.54 -11.29
CA GLU A 228 -6.42 -2.20 -11.52
C GLU A 228 -4.98 -2.27 -12.09
N VAL A 229 -4.58 -1.22 -12.78
CA VAL A 229 -3.22 -1.05 -13.31
C VAL A 229 -2.63 0.23 -12.75
N ALA A 230 -1.46 0.14 -12.13
CA ALA A 230 -0.66 1.28 -11.71
C ALA A 230 0.64 1.35 -12.52
N HIS A 231 1.06 2.55 -12.91
CA HIS A 231 2.29 2.78 -13.66
C HIS A 231 2.91 4.13 -13.30
N THR A 232 4.20 4.28 -13.55
CA THR A 232 4.98 5.50 -13.31
C THR A 232 5.27 6.28 -14.59
N CYS A 233 4.36 6.26 -15.55
CA CYS A 233 4.43 6.97 -16.84
C CYS A 233 5.64 6.57 -17.72
N ASN A 234 6.12 5.36 -17.62
CA ASN A 234 7.25 4.79 -18.38
C ASN A 234 6.77 3.71 -19.38
#